data_f27459e40e31e13ab6345a3281e3cd56
#
_entry.id   f27459e40e31e13ab6345a3281e3cd56
#
_cell.length_a   1.000
_cell.length_b   1.000
_cell.length_c   1.000
_cell.angle_alpha   90.00
_cell.angle_beta   90.00
_cell.angle_gamma   90.00
#
_symmetry.space_group_name_H-M   'P 1'
#
loop_
_entity.id
_entity.type
_entity.pdbx_description
1 polymer ?
#
loop_
_entity_poly.entity_id
_entity_poly.type
_entity_poly.pdbx_seq_one_letter_code
_entity_poly.pdbx_strand_id
1 'polypeptide(L)'
;MATLRKVVKGLVVVVAGVIFSLGARAGDDAPLSKEQIKHFLQTAEIIKSKQSSKGVTHPWRLTLSDGTLTHDASFQPVDEHKAEMKLESGKVELGFVDSYKYNIAAYRLAELVGFDDMMPVYVERKWQGKTGSLSWWLPVKMDDAERVQKKIEPPDPDKWNRQMFRIRVFDELVYDSDPNLTNVLIGEDWTVWRVDFSRAFRRNKELRAPKDLVKCDRQLLERLKALNAGELAEKTKNYLTKDEINGVMARRDKIVATFQAMIAQKGEKEVLY
;
A
#
# COMPACT_ATOMS: atom_id res chain seq x y z
N MET A 1 -47.50 83.21 -31.80
CA MET A 1 -46.17 82.58 -31.65
C MET A 1 -46.28 81.44 -30.69
N ALA A 2 -46.38 80.24 -31.15
CA ALA A 2 -46.58 79.05 -30.36
C ALA A 2 -45.34 78.12 -30.48
N THR A 3 -44.67 77.88 -29.42
CA THR A 3 -43.45 77.11 -29.34
C THR A 3 -43.80 75.65 -29.04
N LEU A 4 -43.51 74.76 -30.02
CA LEU A 4 -43.74 73.33 -29.94
C LEU A 4 -42.66 72.66 -29.09
N ARG A 5 -43.05 72.06 -27.97
CA ARG A 5 -42.17 71.21 -27.15
C ARG A 5 -42.29 69.74 -27.67
N LYS A 6 -41.19 69.21 -28.21
CA LYS A 6 -41.03 67.80 -28.53
C LYS A 6 -40.79 66.96 -27.27
N VAL A 7 -41.65 66.02 -27.01
CA VAL A 7 -41.47 65.02 -25.97
C VAL A 7 -40.70 63.86 -26.56
N VAL A 8 -39.47 63.59 -26.06
CA VAL A 8 -38.68 62.45 -26.39
C VAL A 8 -39.04 61.35 -25.39
N LYS A 9 -39.65 60.26 -25.87
CA LYS A 9 -39.89 59.05 -25.06
C LYS A 9 -38.56 58.28 -24.99
N GLY A 10 -37.93 58.28 -23.83
CA GLY A 10 -36.80 57.39 -23.55
C GLY A 10 -37.25 55.95 -23.32
N LEU A 11 -36.74 55.03 -24.14
CA LEU A 11 -36.90 53.60 -24.00
C LEU A 11 -35.92 53.11 -22.92
N VAL A 12 -36.42 52.68 -21.76
CA VAL A 12 -35.63 52.05 -20.73
C VAL A 12 -35.53 50.58 -21.07
N VAL A 13 -34.32 50.13 -21.55
CA VAL A 13 -34.00 48.72 -21.70
C VAL A 13 -33.51 48.19 -20.37
N VAL A 14 -34.34 47.42 -19.68
CA VAL A 14 -33.93 46.67 -18.49
C VAL A 14 -33.17 45.41 -18.97
N VAL A 15 -31.85 45.46 -18.87
CA VAL A 15 -31.01 44.26 -19.03
C VAL A 15 -31.07 43.49 -17.73
N ALA A 16 -31.85 42.40 -17.72
CA ALA A 16 -31.83 41.40 -16.64
C ALA A 16 -30.50 40.63 -16.69
N GLY A 17 -29.55 41.08 -15.88
CA GLY A 17 -28.31 40.31 -15.67
C GLY A 17 -28.61 38.99 -14.93
N VAL A 18 -28.54 37.87 -15.63
CA VAL A 18 -28.53 36.55 -15.01
C VAL A 18 -27.17 36.39 -14.35
N ILE A 19 -27.13 36.59 -13.04
CA ILE A 19 -25.97 36.26 -12.22
C ILE A 19 -25.95 34.72 -12.11
N PHE A 20 -25.13 34.07 -12.93
CA PHE A 20 -24.73 32.69 -12.66
C PHE A 20 -23.84 32.74 -11.42
N SER A 21 -24.43 32.48 -10.25
CA SER A 21 -23.66 32.11 -9.08
C SER A 21 -23.02 30.73 -9.37
N LEU A 22 -21.73 30.73 -9.73
CA LEU A 22 -20.92 29.52 -9.58
C LEU A 22 -20.92 29.19 -8.08
N GLY A 23 -21.85 28.34 -7.67
CA GLY A 23 -21.78 27.66 -6.41
C GLY A 23 -20.50 26.83 -6.44
N ALA A 24 -19.45 27.29 -5.76
CA ALA A 24 -18.37 26.42 -5.37
C ALA A 24 -19.02 25.28 -4.57
N ARG A 25 -19.19 24.11 -5.21
CA ARG A 25 -19.43 22.86 -4.48
C ARG A 25 -18.19 22.70 -3.61
N ALA A 26 -18.32 22.90 -2.31
CA ALA A 26 -17.44 22.29 -1.34
C ALA A 26 -17.50 20.80 -1.66
N GLY A 27 -16.47 20.27 -2.29
CA GLY A 27 -16.34 18.86 -2.56
C GLY A 27 -16.32 18.15 -1.23
N ASP A 28 -17.08 17.08 -1.12
CA ASP A 28 -17.02 16.12 -0.02
C ASP A 28 -15.54 15.81 0.25
N ASP A 29 -15.01 16.24 1.41
CA ASP A 29 -13.66 15.90 1.91
C ASP A 29 -13.56 14.43 2.38
N ALA A 30 -14.38 13.56 1.83
CA ALA A 30 -14.29 12.12 2.11
C ALA A 30 -12.98 11.57 1.53
N PRO A 31 -12.23 10.78 2.31
CA PRO A 31 -11.02 10.16 1.81
C PRO A 31 -11.33 9.29 0.59
N LEU A 32 -10.44 9.33 -0.42
CA LEU A 32 -10.60 8.53 -1.63
C LEU A 32 -10.70 7.04 -1.29
N SER A 33 -11.63 6.35 -1.93
CA SER A 33 -11.68 4.91 -1.86
C SER A 33 -10.47 4.26 -2.54
N LYS A 34 -10.12 3.03 -2.15
CA LYS A 34 -9.01 2.29 -2.77
C LYS A 34 -9.20 2.12 -4.28
N GLU A 35 -10.42 1.95 -4.75
CA GLU A 35 -10.72 1.84 -6.18
C GLU A 35 -10.51 3.18 -6.92
N GLN A 36 -10.85 4.30 -6.32
CA GLN A 36 -10.54 5.62 -6.87
C GLN A 36 -9.02 5.86 -6.93
N ILE A 37 -8.29 5.47 -5.88
CA ILE A 37 -6.83 5.54 -5.85
C ILE A 37 -6.22 4.65 -6.94
N LYS A 38 -6.69 3.41 -7.11
CA LYS A 38 -6.23 2.51 -8.19
C LYS A 38 -6.44 3.13 -9.56
N HIS A 39 -7.65 3.65 -9.81
CA HIS A 39 -7.98 4.31 -11.07
C HIS A 39 -7.06 5.50 -11.33
N PHE A 40 -6.88 6.39 -10.37
CA PHE A 40 -5.99 7.54 -10.47
C PHE A 40 -4.55 7.11 -10.78
N LEU A 41 -3.99 6.16 -10.03
CA LEU A 41 -2.65 5.64 -10.28
C LEU A 41 -2.47 5.04 -11.68
N GLN A 42 -3.53 4.44 -12.24
CA GLN A 42 -3.50 3.82 -13.57
C GLN A 42 -3.64 4.83 -14.71
N THR A 43 -4.40 5.92 -14.52
CA THR A 43 -4.86 6.79 -15.61
C THR A 43 -4.29 8.19 -15.57
N ALA A 44 -4.03 8.77 -14.38
CA ALA A 44 -3.56 10.14 -14.23
C ALA A 44 -2.24 10.38 -14.97
N GLU A 45 -2.07 11.58 -15.51
CA GLU A 45 -0.85 11.99 -16.20
C GLU A 45 0.31 12.15 -15.22
N ILE A 46 1.51 11.69 -15.62
CA ILE A 46 2.73 11.89 -14.83
C ILE A 46 3.34 13.23 -15.26
N ILE A 47 3.17 14.26 -14.42
CA ILE A 47 3.58 15.63 -14.72
C ILE A 47 4.97 15.99 -14.19
N LYS A 48 5.51 15.23 -13.22
CA LYS A 48 6.84 15.44 -12.65
C LYS A 48 7.44 14.14 -12.17
N SER A 49 8.77 14.05 -12.21
CA SER A 49 9.51 12.91 -11.69
C SER A 49 10.77 13.36 -10.95
N LYS A 50 11.11 12.66 -9.86
CA LYS A 50 12.35 12.84 -9.11
C LYS A 50 12.84 11.49 -8.62
N GLN A 51 14.10 11.15 -8.89
CA GLN A 51 14.68 9.92 -8.34
C GLN A 51 14.93 10.09 -6.85
N SER A 52 14.58 9.07 -6.06
CA SER A 52 14.85 9.04 -4.62
C SER A 52 16.34 8.82 -4.38
N SER A 53 16.88 9.52 -3.39
CA SER A 53 18.21 9.23 -2.85
C SER A 53 18.17 8.16 -1.74
N LYS A 54 16.99 7.78 -1.27
CA LYS A 54 16.78 6.73 -0.26
C LYS A 54 16.46 5.39 -0.94
N GLY A 55 16.96 4.31 -0.35
CA GLY A 55 16.78 2.93 -0.82
C GLY A 55 17.81 2.50 -1.85
N VAL A 56 18.21 1.23 -1.81
CA VAL A 56 19.23 0.63 -2.70
C VAL A 56 18.78 0.64 -4.17
N THR A 57 17.48 0.49 -4.42
CA THR A 57 16.89 0.45 -5.76
C THR A 57 16.57 1.83 -6.35
N HIS A 58 16.82 2.91 -5.60
CA HIS A 58 16.55 4.29 -6.00
C HIS A 58 15.19 4.47 -6.70
N PRO A 59 14.06 4.21 -6.03
CA PRO A 59 12.74 4.34 -6.61
C PRO A 59 12.48 5.78 -7.06
N TRP A 60 11.55 5.97 -7.99
CA TRP A 60 11.16 7.29 -8.47
C TRP A 60 9.95 7.80 -7.72
N ARG A 61 10.00 9.06 -7.27
CA ARG A 61 8.82 9.81 -6.85
C ARG A 61 8.25 10.50 -8.09
N LEU A 62 7.03 10.11 -8.45
CA LEU A 62 6.29 10.65 -9.59
C LEU A 62 5.14 11.50 -9.06
N THR A 63 4.95 12.70 -9.59
CA THR A 63 3.76 13.50 -9.34
C THR A 63 2.77 13.27 -10.47
N LEU A 64 1.56 12.85 -10.14
CA LEU A 64 0.49 12.56 -11.07
C LEU A 64 -0.63 13.60 -10.95
N SER A 65 -1.34 13.87 -12.06
CA SER A 65 -2.51 14.73 -12.09
C SER A 65 -3.56 14.22 -13.08
N ASP A 66 -4.84 14.29 -12.70
CA ASP A 66 -5.98 14.08 -13.61
C ASP A 66 -6.73 15.39 -13.93
N GLY A 67 -6.13 16.54 -13.56
CA GLY A 67 -6.73 17.86 -13.70
C GLY A 67 -7.58 18.30 -12.50
N THR A 68 -8.04 17.37 -11.66
CA THR A 68 -8.80 17.62 -10.43
C THR A 68 -7.94 17.36 -9.19
N LEU A 69 -7.29 16.22 -9.17
CA LEU A 69 -6.39 15.78 -8.11
C LEU A 69 -4.95 15.81 -8.60
N THR A 70 -4.05 16.27 -7.75
CA THR A 70 -2.59 16.11 -7.94
C THR A 70 -2.04 15.38 -6.73
N HIS A 71 -1.37 14.25 -6.94
CA HIS A 71 -0.80 13.45 -5.87
C HIS A 71 0.48 12.75 -6.30
N ASP A 72 1.36 12.48 -5.33
CA ASP A 72 2.61 11.77 -5.59
C ASP A 72 2.44 10.25 -5.50
N ALA A 73 3.31 9.53 -6.18
CA ALA A 73 3.38 8.07 -6.15
C ALA A 73 4.84 7.60 -6.20
N SER A 74 5.10 6.41 -5.66
CA SER A 74 6.42 5.77 -5.75
C SER A 74 6.41 4.74 -6.88
N PHE A 75 7.38 4.85 -7.80
CA PHE A 75 7.55 3.94 -8.93
C PHE A 75 8.82 3.13 -8.79
N GLN A 76 8.68 1.79 -8.85
CA GLN A 76 9.78 0.84 -8.73
C GLN A 76 9.73 -0.16 -9.90
N PRO A 77 10.69 -0.10 -10.86
CA PRO A 77 10.71 -0.99 -12.02
C PRO A 77 11.70 -2.17 -11.89
N VAL A 78 12.28 -2.40 -10.71
CA VAL A 78 13.27 -3.47 -10.52
C VAL A 78 12.62 -4.84 -10.73
N ASP A 79 13.24 -5.70 -11.54
CA ASP A 79 12.83 -7.10 -11.80
C ASP A 79 14.08 -7.94 -12.02
N GLU A 80 14.83 -8.19 -10.94
CA GLU A 80 16.10 -8.90 -10.96
C GLU A 80 15.95 -10.35 -10.48
N HIS A 81 16.51 -11.27 -11.24
CA HIS A 81 16.60 -12.69 -10.92
C HIS A 81 18.04 -13.15 -11.10
N LYS A 82 18.68 -13.62 -10.03
CA LYS A 82 20.07 -14.10 -10.05
C LYS A 82 20.16 -15.49 -9.40
N ALA A 83 20.97 -16.37 -9.96
CA ALA A 83 21.21 -17.70 -9.37
C ALA A 83 21.82 -17.56 -7.96
N GLU A 84 22.71 -16.57 -7.80
CA GLU A 84 23.30 -16.21 -6.53
C GLU A 84 23.54 -14.69 -6.44
N MET A 85 23.50 -14.15 -5.23
CA MET A 85 23.81 -12.76 -4.92
C MET A 85 24.62 -12.69 -3.63
N LYS A 86 25.78 -12.04 -3.69
CA LYS A 86 26.53 -11.70 -2.49
C LYS A 86 25.96 -10.41 -1.89
N LEU A 87 25.40 -10.52 -0.70
CA LEU A 87 24.84 -9.39 0.05
C LEU A 87 25.96 -8.56 0.67
N GLU A 88 25.68 -7.30 1.03
CA GLU A 88 26.63 -6.41 1.74
C GLU A 88 27.13 -7.02 3.05
N SER A 89 26.32 -7.82 3.72
CA SER A 89 26.70 -8.59 4.92
C SER A 89 27.74 -9.68 4.65
N GLY A 90 28.14 -9.90 3.38
CA GLY A 90 29.02 -11.00 2.96
C GLY A 90 28.33 -12.35 2.77
N LYS A 91 27.05 -12.49 3.17
CA LYS A 91 26.25 -13.70 2.97
C LYS A 91 25.91 -13.87 1.49
N VAL A 92 25.98 -15.11 0.98
CA VAL A 92 25.52 -15.48 -0.36
C VAL A 92 24.06 -15.95 -0.26
N GLU A 93 23.18 -15.32 -1.04
CA GLU A 93 21.79 -15.72 -1.20
C GLU A 93 21.63 -16.47 -2.53
N LEU A 94 21.16 -17.71 -2.48
CA LEU A 94 20.85 -18.51 -3.67
C LEU A 94 19.43 -18.20 -4.13
N GLY A 95 19.24 -18.14 -5.46
CA GLY A 95 17.94 -17.83 -6.06
C GLY A 95 17.43 -16.44 -5.68
N PHE A 96 18.33 -15.46 -5.69
CA PHE A 96 17.99 -14.08 -5.39
C PHE A 96 16.94 -13.54 -6.36
N VAL A 97 15.89 -12.95 -5.81
CA VAL A 97 14.86 -12.23 -6.57
C VAL A 97 14.57 -10.90 -5.89
N ASP A 98 14.56 -9.84 -6.69
CA ASP A 98 14.11 -8.50 -6.32
C ASP A 98 13.18 -8.02 -7.44
N SER A 99 11.86 -8.08 -7.22
CA SER A 99 10.87 -7.88 -8.27
C SER A 99 9.73 -6.97 -7.86
N TYR A 100 9.47 -5.93 -8.68
CA TYR A 100 8.30 -5.07 -8.53
C TYR A 100 6.97 -5.85 -8.53
N LYS A 101 6.94 -7.00 -9.19
CA LYS A 101 5.76 -7.88 -9.25
C LYS A 101 5.31 -8.34 -7.89
N TYR A 102 6.27 -8.54 -6.98
CA TYR A 102 5.97 -8.98 -5.62
C TYR A 102 5.32 -7.89 -4.77
N ASN A 103 5.60 -6.60 -5.03
CA ASN A 103 4.86 -5.50 -4.40
C ASN A 103 3.37 -5.54 -4.77
N ILE A 104 3.07 -5.78 -6.04
CA ILE A 104 1.69 -5.88 -6.54
C ILE A 104 1.04 -7.16 -6.01
N ALA A 105 1.73 -8.29 -6.03
CA ALA A 105 1.23 -9.56 -5.51
C ALA A 105 0.92 -9.47 -4.00
N ALA A 106 1.79 -8.82 -3.21
CA ALA A 106 1.58 -8.62 -1.78
C ALA A 106 0.33 -7.78 -1.52
N TYR A 107 0.14 -6.67 -2.24
CA TYR A 107 -1.07 -5.87 -2.12
C TYR A 107 -2.34 -6.66 -2.50
N ARG A 108 -2.29 -7.47 -3.57
CA ARG A 108 -3.40 -8.33 -3.99
C ARG A 108 -3.75 -9.40 -2.95
N LEU A 109 -2.73 -10.02 -2.34
CA LEU A 109 -2.92 -10.96 -1.24
C LEU A 109 -3.45 -10.24 0.01
N ALA A 110 -2.93 -9.04 0.32
CA ALA A 110 -3.40 -8.22 1.44
C ALA A 110 -4.91 -7.91 1.33
N GLU A 111 -5.41 -7.62 0.13
CA GLU A 111 -6.86 -7.44 -0.12
C GLU A 111 -7.67 -8.70 0.24
N LEU A 112 -7.15 -9.90 0.02
CA LEU A 112 -7.82 -11.16 0.34
C LEU A 112 -7.86 -11.42 1.85
N VAL A 113 -6.75 -11.12 2.55
CA VAL A 113 -6.63 -11.42 3.98
C VAL A 113 -6.96 -10.23 4.89
N GLY A 114 -7.31 -9.06 4.32
CA GLY A 114 -7.69 -7.86 5.09
C GLY A 114 -6.50 -7.18 5.77
N PHE A 115 -5.34 -7.19 5.10
CA PHE A 115 -4.14 -6.47 5.53
C PHE A 115 -3.89 -5.20 4.69
N ASP A 116 -4.71 -4.94 3.68
CA ASP A 116 -4.56 -3.87 2.71
C ASP A 116 -4.83 -2.45 3.27
N ASP A 117 -5.32 -2.34 4.49
CA ASP A 117 -5.36 -1.10 5.29
C ASP A 117 -3.98 -0.71 5.84
N MET A 118 -3.05 -1.66 5.90
CA MET A 118 -1.66 -1.46 6.34
C MET A 118 -0.67 -1.41 5.16
N MET A 119 -1.15 -1.17 3.94
CA MET A 119 -0.33 -1.02 2.75
C MET A 119 -0.80 0.17 1.92
N PRO A 120 0.09 0.88 1.19
CA PRO A 120 -0.36 1.76 0.13
C PRO A 120 -1.01 0.94 -0.99
N VAL A 121 -1.91 1.56 -1.73
CA VAL A 121 -2.47 0.95 -2.94
C VAL A 121 -1.37 0.79 -3.98
N TYR A 122 -1.23 -0.41 -4.54
CA TYR A 122 -0.27 -0.73 -5.61
C TYR A 122 -1.00 -1.08 -6.91
N VAL A 123 -0.45 -0.55 -8.03
CA VAL A 123 -0.85 -0.92 -9.38
C VAL A 123 0.38 -1.20 -10.24
N GLU A 124 0.20 -1.92 -11.35
CA GLU A 124 1.21 -1.97 -12.40
C GLU A 124 1.08 -0.74 -13.29
N ARG A 125 2.20 -0.11 -13.61
CA ARG A 125 2.26 1.04 -14.52
C ARG A 125 3.48 0.95 -15.44
N LYS A 126 3.31 1.35 -16.70
CA LYS A 126 4.42 1.57 -17.63
C LYS A 126 4.77 3.06 -17.66
N TRP A 127 6.05 3.36 -17.46
CA TRP A 127 6.58 4.71 -17.52
C TRP A 127 7.99 4.70 -18.12
N GLN A 128 8.28 5.62 -19.06
CA GLN A 128 9.57 5.73 -19.78
C GLN A 128 10.09 4.39 -20.32
N GLY A 129 9.19 3.58 -20.91
CA GLY A 129 9.54 2.28 -21.49
C GLY A 129 9.72 1.14 -20.48
N LYS A 130 9.71 1.40 -19.18
CA LYS A 130 9.83 0.40 -18.13
C LYS A 130 8.47 0.10 -17.52
N THR A 131 8.18 -1.18 -17.23
CA THR A 131 7.04 -1.59 -16.42
C THR A 131 7.49 -1.72 -14.97
N GLY A 132 6.64 -1.30 -14.02
CA GLY A 132 6.98 -1.34 -12.59
C GLY A 132 5.75 -1.26 -11.71
N SER A 133 5.94 -1.42 -10.41
CA SER A 133 4.92 -1.11 -9.42
C SER A 133 4.85 0.40 -9.18
N LEU A 134 3.64 0.92 -9.14
CA LEU A 134 3.34 2.30 -8.76
C LEU A 134 2.47 2.26 -7.52
N SER A 135 2.92 2.89 -6.43
CA SER A 135 2.18 2.92 -5.17
C SER A 135 1.84 4.34 -4.74
N TRP A 136 0.70 4.48 -4.08
CA TRP A 136 0.24 5.74 -3.50
C TRP A 136 1.24 6.27 -2.49
N TRP A 137 1.62 7.54 -2.60
CA TRP A 137 2.55 8.17 -1.66
C TRP A 137 1.86 8.43 -0.33
N LEU A 138 2.46 7.93 0.76
CA LEU A 138 1.89 8.02 2.11
C LEU A 138 2.38 9.27 2.85
N PRO A 139 1.56 9.85 3.72
CA PRO A 139 1.95 10.96 4.61
C PRO A 139 2.76 10.44 5.80
N VAL A 140 4.05 10.18 5.57
CA VAL A 140 4.95 9.55 6.55
C VAL A 140 5.62 10.58 7.42
N LYS A 141 5.57 10.39 8.74
CA LYS A 141 6.33 11.13 9.74
C LYS A 141 7.76 10.60 9.88
N MET A 142 7.93 9.28 9.99
CA MET A 142 9.22 8.59 10.13
C MET A 142 9.07 7.12 9.74
N ASP A 143 10.17 6.42 9.57
CA ASP A 143 10.20 4.95 9.54
C ASP A 143 10.56 4.35 10.92
N ASP A 144 10.37 3.04 11.07
CA ASP A 144 10.62 2.38 12.37
C ASP A 144 12.11 2.33 12.73
N ALA A 145 13.02 2.35 11.75
CA ALA A 145 14.46 2.45 12.02
C ALA A 145 14.79 3.80 12.65
N GLU A 146 14.24 4.88 12.13
CA GLU A 146 14.38 6.22 12.70
C GLU A 146 13.76 6.32 14.09
N ARG A 147 12.56 5.73 14.29
CA ARG A 147 11.90 5.66 15.61
C ARG A 147 12.79 4.98 16.64
N VAL A 148 13.35 3.80 16.30
CA VAL A 148 14.23 3.04 17.20
C VAL A 148 15.53 3.83 17.48
N GLN A 149 16.16 4.39 16.45
CA GLN A 149 17.37 5.20 16.60
C GLN A 149 17.17 6.41 17.53
N LYS A 150 16.02 7.08 17.39
CA LYS A 150 15.66 8.25 18.22
C LYS A 150 15.05 7.87 19.57
N LYS A 151 14.83 6.58 19.85
CA LYS A 151 14.20 6.07 21.07
C LYS A 151 12.82 6.70 21.32
N ILE A 152 12.03 6.88 20.26
CA ILE A 152 10.68 7.44 20.35
C ILE A 152 9.72 6.31 20.70
N GLU A 153 9.01 6.43 21.82
CA GLU A 153 7.99 5.47 22.22
C GLU A 153 6.64 5.82 21.62
N PRO A 154 5.84 4.82 21.19
CA PRO A 154 4.48 5.05 20.71
C PRO A 154 3.60 5.55 21.86
N PRO A 155 2.71 6.52 21.63
CA PRO A 155 1.83 7.07 22.67
C PRO A 155 0.80 6.04 23.17
N ASP A 156 0.46 5.05 22.34
CA ASP A 156 -0.40 3.92 22.67
C ASP A 156 0.34 2.62 22.31
N PRO A 157 1.03 1.99 23.29
CA PRO A 157 1.76 0.74 23.08
C PRO A 157 0.87 -0.43 22.65
N ASP A 158 -0.38 -0.48 23.08
CA ASP A 158 -1.30 -1.55 22.70
C ASP A 158 -1.74 -1.43 21.24
N LYS A 159 -2.11 -0.23 20.79
CA LYS A 159 -2.38 0.05 19.36
C LYS A 159 -1.16 -0.28 18.50
N TRP A 160 0.04 0.15 18.93
CA TRP A 160 1.28 -0.15 18.25
C TRP A 160 1.52 -1.66 18.12
N ASN A 161 1.46 -2.39 19.23
CA ASN A 161 1.70 -3.82 19.26
C ASN A 161 0.72 -4.59 18.37
N ARG A 162 -0.57 -4.22 18.35
CA ARG A 162 -1.58 -4.85 17.47
C ARG A 162 -1.21 -4.68 15.99
N GLN A 163 -0.76 -3.50 15.59
CA GLN A 163 -0.30 -3.26 14.21
C GLN A 163 0.94 -4.12 13.90
N MET A 164 1.92 -4.16 14.81
CA MET A 164 3.15 -4.95 14.61
C MET A 164 2.88 -6.46 14.60
N PHE A 165 1.90 -6.97 15.36
CA PHE A 165 1.49 -8.38 15.26
C PHE A 165 0.90 -8.70 13.90
N ARG A 166 0.07 -7.84 13.31
CA ARG A 166 -0.45 -8.02 11.95
C ARG A 166 0.67 -8.04 10.91
N ILE A 167 1.65 -7.13 11.02
CA ILE A 167 2.83 -7.09 10.13
C ILE A 167 3.59 -8.43 10.22
N ARG A 168 3.90 -8.93 11.41
CA ARG A 168 4.63 -10.19 11.58
C ARG A 168 3.91 -11.37 10.94
N VAL A 169 2.59 -11.46 11.10
CA VAL A 169 1.79 -12.51 10.47
C VAL A 169 1.86 -12.40 8.95
N PHE A 170 1.77 -11.19 8.39
CA PHE A 170 1.81 -10.98 6.95
C PHE A 170 3.22 -11.22 6.38
N ASP A 171 4.29 -10.75 7.04
CA ASP A 171 5.68 -11.00 6.64
C ASP A 171 6.01 -12.51 6.61
N GLU A 172 5.49 -13.29 7.58
CA GLU A 172 5.60 -14.75 7.57
C GLU A 172 4.81 -15.39 6.42
N LEU A 173 3.59 -14.92 6.15
CA LEU A 173 2.73 -15.42 5.07
C LEU A 173 3.40 -15.25 3.72
N VAL A 174 3.95 -14.08 3.43
CA VAL A 174 4.61 -13.78 2.15
C VAL A 174 6.07 -14.26 2.12
N TYR A 175 6.64 -14.71 3.24
CA TYR A 175 8.06 -15.02 3.39
C TYR A 175 8.93 -13.84 2.93
N ASP A 176 8.78 -12.69 3.59
CA ASP A 176 9.65 -11.57 3.30
C ASP A 176 11.09 -11.87 3.75
N SER A 177 12.02 -11.91 2.82
CA SER A 177 13.42 -12.21 3.10
C SER A 177 14.22 -10.99 3.57
N ASP A 178 13.64 -9.80 3.48
CA ASP A 178 14.27 -8.52 3.86
C ASP A 178 13.32 -7.65 4.73
N PRO A 179 12.98 -8.09 5.96
CA PRO A 179 12.08 -7.35 6.84
C PRO A 179 12.81 -6.16 7.49
N ASN A 180 13.18 -5.21 6.66
CA ASN A 180 13.90 -4.02 7.07
C ASN A 180 12.96 -3.05 7.82
N LEU A 181 13.41 -2.47 8.94
CA LEU A 181 12.65 -1.49 9.71
C LEU A 181 12.37 -0.20 8.93
N THR A 182 13.19 0.14 7.91
CA THR A 182 12.91 1.28 7.03
C THR A 182 11.69 1.06 6.13
N ASN A 183 11.21 -0.19 6.00
CA ASN A 183 10.02 -0.58 5.25
C ASN A 183 8.75 -0.58 6.12
N VAL A 184 8.85 -0.20 7.39
CA VAL A 184 7.73 0.04 8.31
C VAL A 184 7.58 1.54 8.47
N LEU A 185 6.57 2.13 7.85
CA LEU A 185 6.35 3.56 7.81
C LEU A 185 5.30 3.97 8.86
N ILE A 186 5.51 5.11 9.50
CA ILE A 186 4.70 5.59 10.62
C ILE A 186 4.13 6.97 10.26
N GLY A 187 2.81 7.11 10.32
CA GLY A 187 2.09 8.37 10.13
C GLY A 187 2.09 9.27 11.35
N GLU A 188 1.56 10.49 11.19
CA GLU A 188 1.44 11.44 12.30
C GLU A 188 0.51 10.93 13.41
N ASP A 189 -0.52 10.16 13.06
CA ASP A 189 -1.49 9.54 13.96
C ASP A 189 -1.04 8.16 14.48
N TRP A 190 0.21 7.77 14.24
CA TRP A 190 0.76 6.46 14.57
C TRP A 190 0.09 5.28 13.84
N THR A 191 -0.56 5.54 12.71
CA THR A 191 -0.90 4.49 11.76
C THR A 191 0.38 3.94 11.15
N VAL A 192 0.46 2.62 11.03
CA VAL A 192 1.65 1.93 10.51
C VAL A 192 1.33 1.33 9.15
N TRP A 193 2.22 1.55 8.18
CA TRP A 193 2.17 0.91 6.88
C TRP A 193 3.42 0.06 6.63
N ARG A 194 3.22 -1.08 6.02
CA ARG A 194 4.28 -1.97 5.56
C ARG A 194 4.44 -1.82 4.05
N VAL A 195 5.64 -1.54 3.59
CA VAL A 195 5.98 -1.29 2.18
C VAL A 195 7.16 -2.17 1.76
N ASP A 196 7.40 -2.22 0.45
CA ASP A 196 8.53 -2.90 -0.19
C ASP A 196 8.62 -4.41 0.10
N PHE A 197 7.80 -5.14 -0.62
CA PHE A 197 7.78 -6.61 -0.63
C PHE A 197 8.54 -7.19 -1.83
N SER A 198 9.42 -6.43 -2.48
CA SER A 198 10.11 -6.84 -3.72
C SER A 198 10.96 -8.10 -3.54
N ARG A 199 11.28 -8.47 -2.31
CA ARG A 199 12.04 -9.67 -1.94
C ARG A 199 11.22 -10.75 -1.22
N ALA A 200 9.90 -10.69 -1.30
CA ALA A 200 8.96 -11.66 -0.74
C ALA A 200 8.76 -12.91 -1.64
N PHE A 201 7.78 -13.71 -1.32
CA PHE A 201 7.27 -14.85 -2.09
C PHE A 201 8.29 -15.95 -2.40
N ARG A 202 9.21 -16.22 -1.46
CA ARG A 202 10.09 -17.38 -1.59
C ARG A 202 9.28 -18.68 -1.62
N ARG A 203 9.78 -19.70 -2.35
CA ARG A 203 9.15 -21.03 -2.48
C ARG A 203 9.20 -21.87 -1.19
N ASN A 204 9.85 -21.36 -0.15
CA ASN A 204 9.95 -21.99 1.15
C ASN A 204 8.55 -22.26 1.74
N LYS A 205 8.34 -23.49 2.20
CA LYS A 205 7.09 -23.91 2.84
C LYS A 205 7.13 -23.76 4.36
N GLU A 206 8.32 -23.55 4.93
CA GLU A 206 8.52 -23.31 6.37
C GLU A 206 8.33 -21.84 6.70
N LEU A 207 7.93 -21.55 7.94
CA LEU A 207 7.92 -20.18 8.48
C LEU A 207 9.37 -19.76 8.75
N ARG A 208 9.65 -18.48 8.57
CA ARG A 208 10.98 -17.91 8.75
C ARG A 208 11.31 -17.64 10.22
N ALA A 209 10.36 -17.08 10.96
CA ALA A 209 10.50 -16.70 12.37
C ALA A 209 9.22 -17.02 13.17
N PRO A 210 8.80 -18.31 13.28
CA PRO A 210 7.53 -18.70 13.90
C PRO A 210 7.40 -18.24 15.37
N LYS A 211 8.52 -18.02 16.08
CA LYS A 211 8.55 -17.49 17.45
C LYS A 211 7.99 -16.07 17.58
N ASP A 212 7.95 -15.32 16.47
CA ASP A 212 7.47 -13.94 16.46
C ASP A 212 5.93 -13.87 16.31
N LEU A 213 5.28 -15.03 16.05
CA LEU A 213 3.84 -15.19 16.02
C LEU A 213 3.29 -15.35 17.44
N VAL A 214 3.09 -14.26 18.16
CA VAL A 214 2.68 -14.28 19.59
C VAL A 214 1.21 -13.94 19.82
N LYS A 215 0.63 -13.08 19.00
CA LYS A 215 -0.79 -12.70 18.98
C LYS A 215 -1.27 -12.47 17.56
N CYS A 216 -2.58 -12.62 17.33
CA CYS A 216 -3.17 -12.43 16.01
C CYS A 216 -4.45 -11.61 16.09
N ASP A 217 -4.66 -10.77 15.10
CA ASP A 217 -5.96 -10.17 14.85
C ASP A 217 -6.97 -11.25 14.47
N ARG A 218 -8.14 -11.22 15.10
CA ARG A 218 -9.19 -12.24 14.92
C ARG A 218 -9.66 -12.30 13.46
N GLN A 219 -9.91 -11.16 12.84
CA GLN A 219 -10.40 -11.11 11.47
C GLN A 219 -9.35 -11.59 10.48
N LEU A 220 -8.08 -11.22 10.71
CA LEU A 220 -6.95 -11.72 9.90
C LEU A 220 -6.87 -13.25 9.97
N LEU A 221 -6.97 -13.85 11.16
CA LEU A 221 -6.93 -15.30 11.32
C LEU A 221 -8.09 -15.99 10.59
N GLU A 222 -9.32 -15.47 10.67
CA GLU A 222 -10.47 -16.03 9.96
C GLU A 222 -10.30 -15.92 8.44
N ARG A 223 -9.80 -14.79 7.93
CA ARG A 223 -9.51 -14.63 6.50
C ARG A 223 -8.37 -15.54 6.03
N LEU A 224 -7.35 -15.79 6.86
CA LEU A 224 -6.30 -16.77 6.56
C LEU A 224 -6.89 -18.19 6.44
N LYS A 225 -7.80 -18.59 7.34
CA LYS A 225 -8.50 -19.89 7.25
C LYS A 225 -9.32 -20.01 5.95
N ALA A 226 -9.95 -18.93 5.51
CA ALA A 226 -10.79 -18.90 4.31
C ALA A 226 -9.98 -18.82 3.01
N LEU A 227 -8.74 -18.32 3.04
CA LEU A 227 -7.91 -18.14 1.86
C LEU A 227 -7.72 -19.46 1.11
N ASN A 228 -8.01 -19.48 -0.20
CA ASN A 228 -7.81 -20.64 -1.05
C ASN A 228 -6.86 -20.36 -2.22
N ALA A 229 -6.21 -21.43 -2.72
CA ALA A 229 -5.20 -21.31 -3.77
C ALA A 229 -5.74 -20.83 -5.11
N GLY A 230 -7.00 -21.15 -5.44
CA GLY A 230 -7.63 -20.75 -6.69
C GLY A 230 -7.87 -19.24 -6.74
N GLU A 231 -8.43 -18.68 -5.67
CA GLU A 231 -8.66 -17.24 -5.54
C GLU A 231 -7.34 -16.46 -5.53
N LEU A 232 -6.33 -16.95 -4.79
CA LEU A 232 -5.00 -16.35 -4.78
C LEU A 232 -4.37 -16.37 -6.18
N ALA A 233 -4.45 -17.51 -6.90
CA ALA A 233 -3.90 -17.64 -8.24
C ALA A 233 -4.56 -16.67 -9.23
N GLU A 234 -5.88 -16.53 -9.19
CA GLU A 234 -6.60 -15.59 -10.06
C GLU A 234 -6.26 -14.13 -9.73
N LYS A 235 -6.23 -13.80 -8.44
CA LYS A 235 -5.94 -12.44 -7.98
C LYS A 235 -4.50 -12.01 -8.27
N THR A 236 -3.54 -12.95 -8.23
CA THR A 236 -2.10 -12.69 -8.45
C THR A 236 -1.60 -13.18 -9.82
N LYS A 237 -2.50 -13.49 -10.74
CA LYS A 237 -2.16 -13.85 -12.12
C LYS A 237 -1.16 -12.85 -12.72
N ASN A 238 -0.13 -13.35 -13.38
CA ASN A 238 1.00 -12.62 -13.95
C ASN A 238 2.06 -12.10 -12.94
N TYR A 239 1.84 -12.24 -11.64
CA TYR A 239 2.78 -11.78 -10.61
C TYR A 239 3.42 -12.91 -9.81
N LEU A 240 2.69 -14.01 -9.58
CA LEU A 240 3.19 -15.18 -8.87
C LEU A 240 3.15 -16.44 -9.73
N THR A 241 4.16 -17.27 -9.56
CA THR A 241 4.19 -18.63 -10.10
C THR A 241 3.38 -19.60 -9.23
N LYS A 242 3.06 -20.78 -9.78
CA LYS A 242 2.38 -21.85 -9.03
C LYS A 242 3.17 -22.28 -7.79
N ASP A 243 4.49 -22.33 -7.87
CA ASP A 243 5.34 -22.75 -6.74
C ASP A 243 5.36 -21.72 -5.62
N GLU A 244 5.34 -20.42 -5.95
CA GLU A 244 5.23 -19.34 -4.97
C GLU A 244 3.86 -19.35 -4.27
N ILE A 245 2.78 -19.57 -5.03
CA ILE A 245 1.42 -19.76 -4.46
C ILE A 245 1.39 -20.97 -3.52
N ASN A 246 1.98 -22.10 -3.91
CA ASN A 246 2.09 -23.29 -3.06
C ASN A 246 2.88 -22.99 -1.77
N GLY A 247 3.92 -22.16 -1.86
CA GLY A 247 4.68 -21.69 -0.71
C GLY A 247 3.80 -20.85 0.25
N VAL A 248 3.05 -19.89 -0.28
CA VAL A 248 2.10 -19.05 0.51
C VAL A 248 1.08 -19.95 1.21
N MET A 249 0.46 -20.89 0.49
CA MET A 249 -0.59 -21.75 1.06
C MET A 249 -0.04 -22.67 2.16
N ALA A 250 1.16 -23.23 1.99
CA ALA A 250 1.80 -24.04 3.02
C ALA A 250 2.13 -23.23 4.29
N ARG A 251 2.59 -21.98 4.13
CA ARG A 251 2.84 -21.09 5.27
C ARG A 251 1.54 -20.65 5.93
N ARG A 252 0.49 -20.34 5.14
CA ARG A 252 -0.85 -20.09 5.66
C ARG A 252 -1.32 -21.19 6.60
N ASP A 253 -1.20 -22.45 6.17
CA ASP A 253 -1.60 -23.60 6.97
C ASP A 253 -0.82 -23.68 8.29
N LYS A 254 0.50 -23.42 8.25
CA LYS A 254 1.35 -23.40 9.44
C LYS A 254 1.01 -22.24 10.40
N ILE A 255 0.75 -21.04 9.88
CA ILE A 255 0.31 -19.89 10.68
C ILE A 255 -0.99 -20.22 11.40
N VAL A 256 -1.99 -20.73 10.66
CA VAL A 256 -3.29 -21.13 11.22
C VAL A 256 -3.12 -22.19 12.31
N ALA A 257 -2.35 -23.26 12.03
CA ALA A 257 -2.07 -24.33 12.99
C ALA A 257 -1.35 -23.81 14.25
N THR A 258 -0.39 -22.89 14.10
CA THR A 258 0.33 -22.26 15.20
C THR A 258 -0.65 -21.52 16.13
N PHE A 259 -1.50 -20.66 15.60
CA PHE A 259 -2.46 -19.92 16.43
C PHE A 259 -3.54 -20.82 17.02
N GLN A 260 -4.02 -21.85 16.32
CA GLN A 260 -4.95 -22.82 16.86
C GLN A 260 -4.35 -23.60 18.06
N ALA A 261 -3.08 -24.01 17.97
CA ALA A 261 -2.38 -24.66 19.08
C ALA A 261 -2.21 -23.72 20.27
N MET A 262 -1.86 -22.46 20.03
CA MET A 262 -1.76 -21.45 21.09
C MET A 262 -3.10 -21.17 21.76
N ILE A 263 -4.19 -21.09 20.99
CA ILE A 263 -5.55 -20.91 21.50
C ILE A 263 -5.96 -22.10 22.39
N ALA A 264 -5.67 -23.32 21.94
CA ALA A 264 -5.96 -24.53 22.72
C ALA A 264 -5.18 -24.57 24.04
N GLN A 265 -3.95 -24.06 24.06
CA GLN A 265 -3.08 -24.06 25.24
C GLN A 265 -3.38 -22.93 26.22
N LYS A 266 -3.61 -21.70 25.72
CA LYS A 266 -3.64 -20.47 26.52
C LYS A 266 -5.03 -19.84 26.62
N GLY A 267 -5.97 -20.31 25.78
CA GLY A 267 -7.27 -19.68 25.61
C GLY A 267 -7.26 -18.56 24.59
N GLU A 268 -8.42 -18.33 23.99
CA GLU A 268 -8.60 -17.40 22.88
C GLU A 268 -8.28 -15.94 23.25
N LYS A 269 -8.67 -15.51 24.48
CA LYS A 269 -8.46 -14.12 24.95
C LYS A 269 -6.99 -13.73 25.09
N GLU A 270 -6.09 -14.70 25.30
CA GLU A 270 -4.66 -14.45 25.42
C GLU A 270 -3.98 -14.35 24.07
N VAL A 271 -4.55 -14.93 23.03
CA VAL A 271 -3.95 -15.07 21.70
C VAL A 271 -4.56 -14.12 20.67
N LEU A 272 -5.87 -13.88 20.75
CA LEU A 272 -6.59 -13.04 19.78
C LEU A 272 -7.03 -11.69 20.40
N TYR A 273 -7.06 -10.67 19.50
CA TYR A 273 -7.59 -9.33 19.81
C TYR A 273 -8.51 -8.83 18.70
#